data_e21a5fd5a1e69af4b6973c4c8663be43
#
_entry.id   e21a5fd5a1e69af4b6973c4c8663be43
#
_cell.length_a   1.000
_cell.length_b   1.000
_cell.length_c   1.000
_cell.angle_alpha   90.00
_cell.angle_beta   90.00
_cell.angle_gamma   90.00
#
_symmetry.space_group_name_H-M   'P 1'
#
loop_
_entity.id
_entity.type
_entity.pdbx_description
1 polymer ?
#
loop_
_entity_poly.entity_id
_entity_poly.type
_entity_poly.pdbx_seq_one_letter_code
_entity_poly.pdbx_strand_id
1 'polypeptide(L)' 'MGPMRIAEARNCESLSHRFKGPCTRDSNCASVCETERFSGGNCHGFRRRCFCTKPC' A
#
# COMPACT_ATOMS: atom_id res chain seq x y z
N MET A 1 -12.58 -15.91 -24.32
CA MET A 1 -12.35 -15.59 -23.80
C MET A 1 -11.87 -15.22 -22.99
N GLY A 2 -11.75 -15.14 -22.65
CA GLY A 2 -11.36 -14.94 -21.92
C GLY A 2 -11.03 -14.42 -21.22
N PRO A 3 -10.90 -14.35 -20.84
CA PRO A 3 -10.50 -13.90 -20.05
C PRO A 3 -10.05 -13.47 -19.27
N MET A 4 -9.93 -13.45 -18.94
CA MET A 4 -9.53 -13.14 -18.19
C MET A 4 -9.13 -12.56 -17.49
N ARG A 5 -9.16 -12.46 -17.05
CA ARG A 5 -8.91 -11.99 -16.27
C ARG A 5 -8.37 -11.83 -15.49
N ILE A 6 -8.26 -11.82 -15.27
CA ILE A 6 -7.83 -11.77 -14.48
C ILE A 6 -7.17 -11.55 -13.80
N ALA A 7 -7.21 -11.89 -13.75
CA ALA A 7 -6.65 -11.82 -12.74
C ALA A 7 -5.91 -10.91 -12.27
N GLU A 8 -6.22 -10.42 -11.97
CA GLU A 8 -5.58 -9.68 -11.62
C GLU A 8 -5.07 -9.58 -10.41
N ALA A 9 -4.30 -10.01 -10.16
CA ALA A 9 -3.55 -9.86 -8.99
C ALA A 9 -2.72 -8.63 -9.00
N ARG A 10 -3.25 -7.63 -9.56
CA ARG A 10 -2.55 -6.38 -9.58
C ARG A 10 -2.75 -5.63 -8.30
N ASN A 11 -1.70 -5.00 -7.81
CA ASN A 11 -1.79 -4.11 -6.68
C ASN A 11 -1.44 -2.71 -7.12
N CYS A 12 -2.21 -1.75 -6.64
CA CYS A 12 -1.90 -0.36 -6.87
C CYS A 12 -1.30 0.22 -5.62
N GLU A 13 -0.27 1.00 -5.79
CA GLU A 13 0.42 1.63 -4.67
C GLU A 13 0.26 3.12 -4.69
N SER A 14 0.13 3.70 -3.51
CA SER A 14 0.04 5.13 -3.34
C SER A 14 0.78 5.54 -2.11
N LEU A 15 1.35 6.72 -2.14
CA LEU A 15 2.00 7.25 -0.96
C LEU A 15 0.94 7.57 0.09
N SER A 16 1.19 7.17 1.32
CA SER A 16 0.25 7.45 2.39
C SER A 16 0.23 8.93 2.68
N HIS A 17 -0.96 9.46 2.85
CA HIS A 17 -1.13 10.86 3.18
C HIS A 17 -1.20 11.12 4.68
N ARG A 18 -1.45 10.08 5.44
CA ARG A 18 -1.61 10.22 6.87
C ARG A 18 -0.38 9.83 7.67
N PHE A 19 0.47 9.05 7.07
CA PHE A 19 1.66 8.59 7.76
C PHE A 19 2.69 9.71 7.78
N LYS A 20 3.13 10.05 8.98
CA LYS A 20 4.11 11.12 9.14
C LYS A 20 5.42 10.55 9.67
N GLY A 21 6.50 11.17 9.24
CA GLY A 21 7.81 10.76 9.66
C GLY A 21 8.32 9.55 8.90
N PRO A 22 9.46 9.04 9.28
CA PRO A 22 10.05 7.90 8.60
C PRO A 22 9.27 6.62 8.89
N CYS A 23 9.13 5.80 7.87
CA CYS A 23 8.42 4.54 7.97
C CYS A 23 9.40 3.46 8.38
N THR A 24 9.36 3.06 9.63
CA THR A 24 10.30 2.07 10.15
C THR A 24 9.66 0.70 10.35
N ARG A 25 8.34 0.65 10.39
CA ARG A 25 7.64 -0.62 10.60
C ARG A 25 6.54 -0.78 9.57
N ASP A 26 6.59 -1.91 8.88
CA ASP A 26 5.57 -2.20 7.88
C ASP A 26 4.18 -2.30 8.50
N SER A 27 4.09 -2.93 9.67
CA SER A 27 2.78 -3.08 10.31
C SER A 27 2.18 -1.73 10.65
N ASN A 28 3.01 -0.79 11.06
CA ASN A 28 2.54 0.54 11.38
C ASN A 28 2.00 1.23 10.12
N CYS A 29 2.75 1.10 9.04
CA CYS A 29 2.35 1.66 7.78
C CYS A 29 1.04 1.05 7.31
N ALA A 30 0.92 -0.28 7.41
CA ALA A 30 -0.28 -0.96 7.00
C ALA A 30 -1.49 -0.52 7.80
N SER A 31 -1.32 -0.33 9.11
CA SER A 31 -2.40 0.14 9.96
C SER A 31 -2.92 1.49 9.51
N VAL A 32 -2.00 2.40 9.25
CA VAL A 32 -2.38 3.73 8.79
C VAL A 32 -3.07 3.65 7.44
N CYS A 33 -2.53 2.80 6.56
CA CYS A 33 -3.11 2.66 5.24
C CYS A 33 -4.53 2.13 5.31
N GLU A 34 -4.80 1.25 6.26
CA GLU A 34 -6.15 0.73 6.41
C GLU A 34 -7.13 1.81 6.80
N THR A 35 -6.68 2.81 7.54
CA THR A 35 -7.56 3.94 7.87
C THR A 35 -7.86 4.79 6.64
N GLU A 36 -7.04 4.65 5.61
CA GLU A 36 -7.25 5.35 4.36
C GLU A 36 -7.93 4.48 3.33
N ARG A 37 -8.48 3.36 3.77
CA ARG A 37 -9.24 2.43 2.93
C ARG A 37 -8.38 1.67 1.93
N PHE A 38 -7.18 1.38 2.35
CA PHE A 38 -6.31 0.51 1.57
C PHE A 38 -6.27 -0.87 2.20
N SER A 39 -5.85 -1.86 1.44
CA SER A 39 -5.73 -3.22 1.95
C SER A 39 -4.58 -3.36 2.93
N GLY A 40 -3.56 -2.58 2.73
CA GLY A 40 -2.40 -2.64 3.60
C GLY A 40 -1.36 -1.69 3.10
N GLY A 41 -0.13 -1.90 3.51
CA GLY A 41 0.93 -1.04 3.08
C GLY A 41 2.26 -1.51 3.64
N ASN A 42 3.31 -0.91 3.15
CA ASN A 42 4.63 -1.22 3.68
C ASN A 42 5.56 -0.06 3.46
N CYS A 43 6.66 -0.11 4.18
CA CYS A 43 7.68 0.90 4.08
C CYS A 43 8.68 0.48 3.03
N HIS A 44 8.97 1.37 2.11
CA HIS A 44 10.04 1.07 1.18
C HIS A 44 10.50 2.36 0.52
N GLY A 45 11.50 2.21 -0.30
CA GLY A 45 12.05 3.36 -0.96
C GLY A 45 13.24 3.90 -0.20
N PHE A 46 13.98 4.72 -0.88
CA PHE A 46 15.19 5.28 -0.33
C PHE A 46 14.92 6.13 0.90
N ARG A 47 13.79 6.80 0.91
CA ARG A 47 13.46 7.70 2.02
C ARG A 47 12.57 7.07 3.07
N ARG A 48 12.37 5.77 2.98
CA ARG A 48 11.57 5.07 3.97
C ARG A 48 10.19 5.67 4.10
N ARG A 49 9.47 5.64 3.03
CA ARG A 49 8.12 6.17 3.01
C ARG A 49 7.10 5.05 3.14
N CYS A 50 5.94 5.40 3.66
CA CYS A 50 4.85 4.46 3.78
C CYS A 50 4.04 4.48 2.50
N PHE A 51 4.00 3.34 1.82
CA PHE A 51 3.21 3.19 0.61
C PHE A 51 2.04 2.27 0.89
N CYS A 52 0.86 2.75 0.58
CA CYS A 52 -0.35 1.98 0.78
C CYS A 52 -0.66 1.19 -0.48
N THR A 53 -1.19 0.00 -0.30
CA THR A 53 -1.50 -0.87 -1.43
C THR A 53 -2.95 -1.31 -1.38
N LYS A 54 -3.49 -1.54 -2.53
CA LYS A 54 -4.84 -2.08 -2.66
C LYS A 54 -4.95 -2.78 -3.99
N PRO A 55 -5.87 -3.74 -4.11
CA PRO A 55 -6.09 -4.37 -5.41
C PRO A 55 -6.73 -3.37 -6.36
N CYS A 56 -6.30 -3.43 -7.57
CA CYS A 56 -6.87 -2.54 -8.58
C CYS A 56 -8.00 -3.23 -9.36
#